data_8b2aa7e9fe6fb100e5b174828841439c
#
_entry.id   8b2aa7e9fe6fb100e5b174828841439c
#
_cell.length_a   1.000
_cell.length_b   1.000
_cell.length_c   1.000
_cell.angle_alpha   90.00
_cell.angle_beta   90.00
_cell.angle_gamma   90.00
#
_symmetry.space_group_name_H-M   'P 1'
#
loop_
_entity.id
_entity.type
_entity.pdbx_description
1 polymer ?
#
loop_
_entity_poly.entity_id
_entity_poly.type
_entity_poly.pdbx_seq_one_letter_code
_entity_poly.pdbx_strand_id
1 'polypeptide(L)'
;MPEEQAHNLEGEEEPEYVSAQEVEEVVDEVEGAEEPKDDDLEDDEAMDAGERQIGAGARIDQQGNLEIDLSNNSIAYFDEHTDSIFTVATHPTLPLAATGGGDNVTYLWTTHTSPSRLVGKLEGYTESVIGSGFTADGKYLVTGDMTGQVLIHKSKKRGQIWEQYGQLQQVEEVSWITVHPKEDIFAFGSTDGSVWVYQIGDNSAVELIFTGYSHSLDCTAGEFFDVDNDNGELKLLTVSEDGTVIGWNCYTQQQLFRLDSTQMKGISPPWVSLAVNDATGKTAAIGSRDSQAAIVNLENGTIVNIFTVLEPKGEADVYDSSIEGISWCRSLNFLALGLVSGDIFIYDTHTWNVRKNLRCGDSVTKLEFFKDTPLLLGSSMDGKAYKWDSRTGETVYTYTGHHLGVLDFGIDCGNRLITAGDEGVSLVFDI
;
A
#
# COMPACT_ATOMS: atom_id res chain seq x y z
N MET A 1 74.47 -1.25 -10.06
CA MET A 1 74.63 -2.64 -9.62
C MET A 1 74.43 -2.66 -8.09
N PRO A 2 73.44 -3.38 -7.54
CA PRO A 2 72.93 -4.72 -7.85
C PRO A 2 71.41 -4.75 -8.11
N GLU A 3 70.99 -5.60 -8.92
CA GLU A 3 70.32 -6.93 -8.89
C GLU A 3 68.78 -6.86 -8.63
N GLU A 4 68.11 -7.24 -9.70
CA GLU A 4 66.70 -7.61 -9.81
C GLU A 4 66.33 -8.79 -8.90
N GLN A 5 65.18 -8.73 -8.28
CA GLN A 5 64.38 -9.92 -7.97
C GLN A 5 62.94 -9.71 -8.38
N ALA A 6 62.56 -10.45 -9.37
CA ALA A 6 61.17 -10.67 -9.80
C ALA A 6 60.43 -11.49 -8.73
N HIS A 7 59.21 -11.06 -8.38
CA HIS A 7 58.23 -11.92 -7.71
C HIS A 7 57.02 -12.13 -8.62
N ASN A 8 56.83 -13.37 -8.98
CA ASN A 8 55.67 -13.92 -9.63
C ASN A 8 54.43 -13.70 -8.80
N LEU A 9 53.38 -13.18 -9.42
CA LEU A 9 52.00 -13.29 -8.98
C LEU A 9 51.34 -14.34 -9.88
N GLU A 10 51.21 -15.55 -9.40
CA GLU A 10 50.28 -16.57 -9.91
C GLU A 10 49.16 -16.74 -8.89
N GLY A 11 47.91 -16.80 -9.34
CA GLY A 11 46.75 -17.18 -8.57
C GLY A 11 45.46 -16.45 -8.97
N GLU A 12 45.03 -16.55 -10.21
CA GLU A 12 43.64 -16.37 -10.57
C GLU A 12 42.93 -17.68 -10.18
N GLU A 13 42.11 -17.65 -9.10
CA GLU A 13 41.16 -18.71 -8.79
C GLU A 13 39.98 -18.62 -9.75
N GLU A 14 39.82 -19.60 -10.63
CA GLU A 14 38.61 -19.77 -11.43
C GLU A 14 37.44 -20.16 -10.52
N PRO A 15 36.21 -19.70 -10.81
CA PRO A 15 35.04 -20.08 -10.02
C PRO A 15 34.77 -21.59 -10.18
N GLU A 16 34.72 -22.31 -9.08
CA GLU A 16 34.31 -23.72 -9.03
C GLU A 16 32.83 -23.83 -9.40
N TYR A 17 32.54 -24.46 -10.52
CA TYR A 17 31.18 -24.86 -10.89
C TYR A 17 30.81 -26.18 -10.24
N VAL A 18 29.77 -26.18 -9.42
CA VAL A 18 29.21 -27.42 -8.84
C VAL A 18 28.56 -28.24 -9.93
N SER A 19 28.87 -29.53 -10.03
CA SER A 19 28.35 -30.42 -11.07
C SER A 19 26.86 -30.78 -10.81
N ALA A 20 26.10 -31.05 -11.86
CA ALA A 20 24.69 -31.46 -11.75
C ALA A 20 24.44 -32.70 -10.88
N GLN A 21 25.47 -33.53 -10.65
CA GLN A 21 25.37 -34.71 -9.77
C GLN A 21 25.47 -34.36 -8.27
N GLU A 22 26.14 -33.27 -7.90
CA GLU A 22 26.20 -32.81 -6.50
C GLU A 22 24.89 -32.13 -6.05
N VAL A 23 24.08 -31.67 -6.99
CA VAL A 23 22.76 -31.09 -6.69
C VAL A 23 21.71 -32.19 -6.42
N GLU A 24 21.80 -33.34 -7.05
CA GLU A 24 20.90 -34.49 -6.79
C GLU A 24 21.10 -35.13 -5.40
N GLU A 25 22.33 -35.15 -4.87
CA GLU A 25 22.59 -35.71 -3.53
C GLU A 25 22.03 -34.87 -2.38
N VAL A 26 21.79 -33.56 -2.58
CA VAL A 26 21.23 -32.66 -1.54
C VAL A 26 19.68 -32.76 -1.46
N VAL A 27 19.02 -33.24 -2.53
CA VAL A 27 17.55 -33.38 -2.57
C VAL A 27 17.09 -34.69 -1.92
N ASP A 28 17.93 -35.74 -1.88
CA ASP A 28 17.57 -37.04 -1.33
C ASP A 28 17.63 -37.15 0.22
N GLU A 29 18.15 -36.16 0.93
CA GLU A 29 18.23 -36.17 2.41
C GLU A 29 16.98 -35.60 3.13
N VAL A 30 15.94 -35.13 2.42
CA VAL A 30 14.74 -34.52 3.02
C VAL A 30 13.49 -35.41 2.98
N GLU A 31 13.55 -36.63 2.38
CA GLU A 31 12.46 -37.58 2.39
C GLU A 31 12.50 -38.55 3.58
N GLY A 32 11.91 -38.13 4.70
CA GLY A 32 11.80 -38.98 5.90
C GLY A 32 10.73 -38.50 6.89
N ALA A 33 9.47 -38.34 6.46
CA ALA A 33 8.35 -38.22 7.37
C ALA A 33 7.13 -38.94 6.81
N GLU A 34 6.60 -39.86 7.63
CA GLU A 34 5.56 -40.85 7.31
C GLU A 34 4.23 -40.24 6.89
N GLU A 35 3.63 -40.80 5.82
CA GLU A 35 2.28 -40.53 5.35
C GLU A 35 1.20 -41.18 6.24
N PRO A 36 0.03 -40.55 6.45
CA PRO A 36 -1.19 -41.27 6.76
C PRO A 36 -1.93 -41.64 5.48
N LYS A 37 -2.28 -42.94 5.38
CA LYS A 37 -3.17 -43.51 4.34
C LYS A 37 -4.60 -43.07 4.64
N ASP A 38 -5.30 -42.59 3.62
CA ASP A 38 -6.75 -42.83 3.50
C ASP A 38 -7.20 -42.86 2.04
N ASP A 39 -8.22 -43.70 1.83
CA ASP A 39 -8.73 -44.27 0.60
C ASP A 39 -9.66 -43.32 -0.20
N ASP A 40 -9.63 -43.58 -1.52
CA ASP A 40 -10.73 -43.44 -2.51
C ASP A 40 -11.47 -42.09 -2.65
N LEU A 41 -11.30 -41.50 -3.84
CA LEU A 41 -12.38 -41.22 -4.78
C LEU A 41 -11.80 -40.63 -6.09
N GLU A 42 -11.97 -41.41 -7.17
CA GLU A 42 -11.78 -40.94 -8.55
C GLU A 42 -12.88 -39.94 -8.90
N ASP A 43 -12.48 -38.78 -9.42
CA ASP A 43 -13.27 -38.03 -10.41
C ASP A 43 -12.33 -37.21 -11.30
N ASP A 44 -12.17 -37.67 -12.52
CA ASP A 44 -11.49 -37.00 -13.62
C ASP A 44 -12.33 -35.79 -14.08
N GLU A 45 -11.98 -34.58 -13.63
CA GLU A 45 -12.27 -33.37 -14.37
C GLU A 45 -10.94 -32.75 -14.86
N ALA A 46 -10.79 -32.71 -16.20
CA ALA A 46 -9.71 -32.10 -16.90
C ALA A 46 -9.67 -30.59 -16.53
N MET A 47 -8.81 -30.22 -15.57
CA MET A 47 -8.49 -28.84 -15.31
C MET A 47 -7.71 -28.30 -16.50
N ASP A 48 -8.26 -27.25 -17.10
CA ASP A 48 -7.57 -26.35 -18.01
C ASP A 48 -6.21 -25.98 -17.40
N ALA A 49 -5.11 -26.29 -18.13
CA ALA A 49 -3.76 -26.02 -17.69
C ALA A 49 -3.50 -24.50 -17.78
N GLY A 50 -4.10 -23.75 -16.86
CA GLY A 50 -3.78 -22.35 -16.64
C GLY A 50 -2.32 -22.20 -16.23
N GLU A 51 -1.64 -21.25 -16.82
CA GLU A 51 -0.27 -20.86 -16.48
C GLU A 51 -0.14 -20.66 -14.97
N ARG A 52 0.66 -21.48 -14.29
CA ARG A 52 0.97 -21.27 -12.85
C ARG A 52 2.00 -20.17 -12.73
N GLN A 53 1.65 -19.08 -12.08
CA GLN A 53 2.55 -17.98 -11.78
C GLN A 53 3.45 -18.39 -10.60
N ILE A 54 4.76 -18.36 -10.80
CA ILE A 54 5.78 -18.69 -9.79
C ILE A 54 6.54 -17.42 -9.46
N GLY A 55 5.97 -16.56 -8.63
CA GLY A 55 6.54 -15.26 -8.29
C GLY A 55 6.29 -14.18 -9.34
N ALA A 56 6.51 -12.92 -8.98
CA ALA A 56 6.29 -11.80 -9.87
C ALA A 56 7.24 -11.88 -11.09
N GLY A 57 6.66 -11.82 -12.29
CA GLY A 57 7.41 -11.87 -13.55
C GLY A 57 7.87 -13.25 -14.01
N ALA A 58 7.63 -14.33 -13.27
CA ALA A 58 7.97 -15.69 -13.68
C ALA A 58 6.73 -16.46 -14.15
N ARG A 59 6.81 -17.11 -15.33
CA ARG A 59 5.76 -17.96 -15.91
C ARG A 59 6.33 -19.30 -16.34
N ILE A 60 5.54 -20.35 -16.23
CA ILE A 60 5.87 -21.61 -16.88
C ILE A 60 5.14 -21.64 -18.23
N ASP A 61 5.88 -21.75 -19.32
CA ASP A 61 5.30 -21.90 -20.65
C ASP A 61 4.58 -23.27 -20.80
N GLN A 62 3.83 -23.44 -21.87
CA GLN A 62 3.09 -24.68 -22.17
C GLN A 62 4.01 -25.93 -22.35
N GLN A 63 5.33 -25.72 -22.37
CA GLN A 63 6.34 -26.76 -22.52
C GLN A 63 7.05 -27.04 -21.18
N GLY A 64 6.69 -26.33 -20.08
CA GLY A 64 7.29 -26.52 -18.76
C GLY A 64 8.57 -25.72 -18.51
N ASN A 65 8.91 -24.76 -19.41
CA ASN A 65 10.07 -23.91 -19.21
C ASN A 65 9.70 -22.67 -18.38
N LEU A 66 10.59 -22.28 -17.48
CA LEU A 66 10.47 -21.03 -16.71
C LEU A 66 10.84 -19.84 -17.60
N GLU A 67 9.88 -18.98 -17.87
CA GLU A 67 10.08 -17.71 -18.56
C GLU A 67 10.06 -16.57 -17.53
N ILE A 68 11.15 -15.81 -17.43
CA ILE A 68 11.27 -14.67 -16.51
C ILE A 68 11.21 -13.39 -17.33
N ASP A 69 10.26 -12.49 -17.02
CA ASP A 69 10.16 -11.16 -17.62
C ASP A 69 11.21 -10.24 -16.94
N LEU A 70 12.31 -9.99 -17.65
CA LEU A 70 13.39 -9.08 -17.21
C LEU A 70 13.21 -7.66 -17.75
N SER A 71 12.03 -7.32 -18.28
CA SER A 71 11.78 -5.99 -18.79
C SER A 71 11.84 -4.95 -17.67
N ASN A 72 12.55 -3.86 -17.88
CA ASN A 72 12.63 -2.73 -16.95
C ASN A 72 12.56 -1.42 -17.75
N ASN A 73 11.53 -0.62 -17.50
CA ASN A 73 11.32 0.68 -18.13
C ASN A 73 11.39 1.85 -17.12
N SER A 74 11.96 1.61 -15.94
CA SER A 74 12.23 2.67 -14.96
C SER A 74 13.32 3.63 -15.45
N ILE A 75 13.23 4.90 -15.03
CA ILE A 75 14.20 5.95 -15.34
C ILE A 75 15.27 6.12 -14.24
N ALA A 76 14.97 5.68 -13.04
CA ALA A 76 15.87 5.65 -11.89
C ALA A 76 15.40 4.62 -10.87
N TYR A 77 16.28 4.29 -9.92
CA TYR A 77 15.99 3.36 -8.83
C TYR A 77 16.67 3.81 -7.54
N PHE A 78 16.20 3.27 -6.42
CA PHE A 78 16.79 3.40 -5.10
C PHE A 78 16.75 2.01 -4.43
N ASP A 79 17.93 1.50 -4.01
CA ASP A 79 18.18 0.10 -3.59
C ASP A 79 18.93 -0.03 -2.26
N GLU A 80 18.79 0.97 -1.36
CA GLU A 80 19.46 0.93 -0.05
C GLU A 80 18.69 0.10 1.01
N HIS A 81 17.42 -0.23 0.76
CA HIS A 81 16.67 -1.14 1.63
C HIS A 81 17.18 -2.58 1.50
N THR A 82 17.20 -3.31 2.61
CA THR A 82 17.64 -4.72 2.66
C THR A 82 16.48 -5.69 2.85
N ASP A 83 15.25 -5.19 2.90
CA ASP A 83 14.01 -5.95 3.05
C ASP A 83 12.86 -5.21 2.33
N SER A 84 11.68 -5.81 2.28
CA SER A 84 10.47 -5.29 1.65
C SER A 84 10.19 -3.83 1.99
N ILE A 85 9.75 -3.05 1.01
CA ILE A 85 9.34 -1.65 1.21
C ILE A 85 7.82 -1.60 1.31
N PHE A 86 7.30 -1.24 2.49
CA PHE A 86 5.86 -1.24 2.75
C PHE A 86 5.17 0.09 2.47
N THR A 87 5.89 1.20 2.54
CA THR A 87 5.26 2.53 2.41
C THR A 87 6.10 3.51 1.60
N VAL A 88 5.42 4.31 0.79
CA VAL A 88 6.00 5.42 0.02
C VAL A 88 5.25 6.70 0.33
N ALA A 89 5.94 7.70 0.85
CA ALA A 89 5.46 9.06 0.92
C ALA A 89 6.24 9.97 -0.03
N THR A 90 5.55 10.84 -0.77
CA THR A 90 6.17 11.84 -1.64
C THR A 90 6.04 13.23 -1.06
N HIS A 91 7.14 13.98 -1.10
CA HIS A 91 7.13 15.35 -0.56
C HIS A 91 6.27 16.28 -1.45
N PRO A 92 5.37 17.10 -0.88
CA PRO A 92 4.39 17.84 -1.66
C PRO A 92 4.99 18.86 -2.63
N THR A 93 6.18 19.39 -2.37
CA THR A 93 6.79 20.48 -3.15
C THR A 93 8.23 20.21 -3.60
N LEU A 94 8.91 19.22 -3.05
CA LEU A 94 10.27 18.86 -3.41
C LEU A 94 10.29 17.49 -4.13
N PRO A 95 11.19 17.29 -5.09
CA PRO A 95 11.35 15.98 -5.73
C PRO A 95 12.10 15.01 -4.79
N LEU A 96 11.44 14.63 -3.72
CA LEU A 96 11.91 13.82 -2.61
C LEU A 96 10.85 12.78 -2.26
N ALA A 97 11.28 11.55 -2.05
CA ALA A 97 10.45 10.47 -1.50
C ALA A 97 11.02 10.01 -0.15
N ALA A 98 10.14 9.52 0.70
CA ALA A 98 10.44 8.74 1.88
C ALA A 98 9.91 7.33 1.67
N THR A 99 10.74 6.32 1.91
CA THR A 99 10.38 4.91 1.83
C THR A 99 10.70 4.22 3.14
N GLY A 100 9.75 3.45 3.67
CA GLY A 100 9.88 2.69 4.91
C GLY A 100 9.64 1.21 4.67
N GLY A 101 10.38 0.35 5.35
CA GLY A 101 10.36 -1.07 5.06
C GLY A 101 10.65 -1.99 6.23
N GLY A 102 10.77 -3.29 5.92
CA GLY A 102 11.04 -4.39 6.85
C GLY A 102 12.42 -4.38 7.47
N ASP A 103 13.33 -3.58 6.92
CA ASP A 103 14.67 -3.37 7.49
C ASP A 103 14.69 -2.38 8.68
N ASN A 104 13.52 -1.98 9.17
CA ASN A 104 13.34 -1.06 10.31
C ASN A 104 13.98 0.31 10.08
N VAL A 105 13.95 0.80 8.84
CA VAL A 105 14.52 2.08 8.44
C VAL A 105 13.56 2.84 7.53
N THR A 106 13.60 4.16 7.61
CA THR A 106 13.02 5.03 6.58
C THR A 106 14.13 5.77 5.87
N TYR A 107 14.19 5.66 4.55
CA TYR A 107 15.12 6.41 3.73
C TYR A 107 14.42 7.59 3.06
N LEU A 108 15.11 8.72 3.02
CA LEU A 108 14.75 9.91 2.25
C LEU A 108 15.70 10.04 1.08
N TRP A 109 15.19 10.16 -0.14
CA TRP A 109 16.01 10.17 -1.34
C TRP A 109 15.38 11.00 -2.47
N THR A 110 16.20 11.39 -3.47
CA THR A 110 15.77 12.27 -4.55
C THR A 110 15.13 11.49 -5.67
N THR A 111 13.97 11.96 -6.17
CA THR A 111 13.21 11.30 -7.25
C THR A 111 13.56 11.81 -8.65
N HIS A 112 14.33 12.91 -8.77
CA HIS A 112 14.63 13.59 -10.03
C HIS A 112 16.04 13.34 -10.57
N THR A 113 16.87 12.58 -9.85
CA THR A 113 18.25 12.26 -10.26
C THR A 113 18.37 10.80 -10.66
N SER A 114 19.22 10.52 -11.62
CA SER A 114 19.61 9.16 -11.99
C SER A 114 21.13 9.04 -11.93
N PRO A 115 21.69 8.23 -11.00
CA PRO A 115 21.00 7.46 -9.96
C PRO A 115 20.34 8.37 -8.90
N SER A 116 19.35 7.83 -8.21
CA SER A 116 18.73 8.48 -7.05
C SER A 116 19.77 8.70 -5.96
N ARG A 117 19.63 9.79 -5.18
CA ARG A 117 20.60 10.14 -4.14
C ARG A 117 19.97 10.06 -2.77
N LEU A 118 20.64 9.38 -1.86
CA LEU A 118 20.28 9.37 -0.45
C LEU A 118 20.39 10.80 0.12
N VAL A 119 19.33 11.23 0.81
CA VAL A 119 19.26 12.53 1.52
C VAL A 119 19.31 12.31 3.02
N GLY A 120 18.68 11.27 3.53
CA GLY A 120 18.65 10.94 4.94
C GLY A 120 18.27 9.49 5.20
N LYS A 121 18.84 8.94 6.27
CA LYS A 121 18.50 7.66 6.85
C LYS A 121 17.90 7.93 8.22
N LEU A 122 16.65 7.55 8.42
CA LEU A 122 15.93 7.72 9.68
C LEU A 122 15.89 6.37 10.38
N GLU A 123 16.49 6.31 11.53
CA GLU A 123 16.62 5.12 12.37
C GLU A 123 15.86 5.30 13.69
N GLY A 124 15.74 4.23 14.46
CA GLY A 124 15.10 4.26 15.78
C GLY A 124 13.78 3.52 15.84
N TYR A 125 13.42 2.84 14.76
CA TYR A 125 12.28 1.91 14.72
C TYR A 125 12.68 0.56 15.33
N THR A 126 11.70 -0.09 15.93
CA THR A 126 11.89 -1.40 16.58
C THR A 126 11.55 -2.53 15.61
N GLU A 127 10.62 -2.28 14.70
CA GLU A 127 10.11 -3.21 13.70
C GLU A 127 9.84 -2.50 12.38
N SER A 128 9.26 -3.21 11.42
CA SER A 128 8.93 -2.77 10.08
C SER A 128 8.15 -1.46 10.05
N VAL A 129 8.59 -0.52 9.23
CA VAL A 129 7.88 0.75 9.02
C VAL A 129 6.77 0.56 8.00
N ILE A 130 5.52 0.62 8.46
CA ILE A 130 4.33 0.30 7.66
C ILE A 130 3.54 1.50 7.16
N GLY A 131 3.78 2.67 7.73
CA GLY A 131 3.05 3.88 7.36
C GLY A 131 3.93 5.12 7.36
N SER A 132 3.72 6.00 6.39
CA SER A 132 4.44 7.27 6.28
C SER A 132 3.58 8.35 5.62
N GLY A 133 3.82 9.62 6.00
CA GLY A 133 3.15 10.75 5.37
C GLY A 133 3.85 12.07 5.66
N PHE A 134 3.99 12.93 4.63
CA PHE A 134 4.44 14.30 4.80
C PHE A 134 3.26 15.22 5.15
N THR A 135 3.51 16.23 6.00
CA THR A 135 2.56 17.33 6.18
C THR A 135 2.39 18.13 4.87
N ALA A 136 1.27 18.82 4.73
CA ALA A 136 0.89 19.53 3.49
C ALA A 136 1.94 20.56 3.03
N ASP A 137 2.66 21.17 3.96
CA ASP A 137 3.76 22.10 3.69
C ASP A 137 5.13 21.40 3.51
N GLY A 138 5.19 20.08 3.71
CA GLY A 138 6.41 19.25 3.65
C GLY A 138 7.40 19.49 4.78
N LYS A 139 6.98 20.16 5.85
CA LYS A 139 7.84 20.51 6.98
C LYS A 139 8.12 19.34 7.90
N TYR A 140 7.17 18.42 8.01
CA TYR A 140 7.28 17.22 8.83
C TYR A 140 7.02 15.96 8.02
N LEU A 141 7.68 14.89 8.43
CA LEU A 141 7.41 13.52 8.01
C LEU A 141 6.98 12.73 9.24
N VAL A 142 5.84 12.09 9.18
CA VAL A 142 5.32 11.17 10.20
C VAL A 142 5.48 9.76 9.68
N THR A 143 6.00 8.87 10.51
CA THR A 143 6.21 7.46 10.18
C THR A 143 5.81 6.58 11.35
N GLY A 144 5.34 5.39 11.11
CA GLY A 144 4.96 4.43 12.16
C GLY A 144 5.42 3.03 11.86
N ASP A 145 5.82 2.33 12.90
CA ASP A 145 6.23 0.93 12.84
C ASP A 145 5.19 -0.04 13.39
N MET A 146 5.40 -1.33 13.15
CA MET A 146 4.50 -2.40 13.59
C MET A 146 4.40 -2.54 15.12
N THR A 147 5.36 -2.01 15.89
CA THR A 147 5.32 -2.04 17.36
C THR A 147 4.62 -0.85 17.99
N GLY A 148 3.88 -0.08 17.20
CA GLY A 148 3.11 1.06 17.71
C GLY A 148 3.92 2.33 17.92
N GLN A 149 5.19 2.35 17.52
CA GLN A 149 6.03 3.54 17.60
C GLN A 149 5.74 4.47 16.43
N VAL A 150 5.46 5.73 16.73
CA VAL A 150 5.30 6.79 15.71
C VAL A 150 6.40 7.83 15.90
N LEU A 151 7.21 8.02 14.85
CA LEU A 151 8.28 9.02 14.82
C LEU A 151 7.89 10.21 13.95
N ILE A 152 8.20 11.41 14.42
CA ILE A 152 8.01 12.65 13.70
C ILE A 152 9.38 13.25 13.41
N HIS A 153 9.67 13.52 12.15
CA HIS A 153 10.91 14.17 11.72
C HIS A 153 10.62 15.52 11.12
N LYS A 154 11.48 16.51 11.44
CA LYS A 154 11.36 17.89 10.94
C LYS A 154 12.40 18.17 9.88
N SER A 155 11.95 18.75 8.79
CA SER A 155 12.78 19.23 7.69
C SER A 155 13.58 20.48 8.09
N LYS A 156 14.86 20.48 7.74
CA LYS A 156 15.75 21.64 7.81
C LYS A 156 16.47 21.85 6.49
N LYS A 157 16.97 23.06 6.27
CA LYS A 157 17.73 23.45 5.08
C LYS A 157 17.00 23.06 3.77
N ARG A 158 15.69 23.26 3.70
CA ARG A 158 14.86 22.95 2.54
C ARG A 158 14.92 21.46 2.14
N GLY A 159 14.70 20.58 3.10
CA GLY A 159 14.64 19.13 2.87
C GLY A 159 16.00 18.41 2.82
N GLN A 160 17.13 19.12 3.03
CA GLN A 160 18.45 18.50 3.00
C GLN A 160 18.84 17.79 4.31
N ILE A 161 18.21 18.15 5.42
CA ILE A 161 18.47 17.58 6.73
C ILE A 161 17.12 17.30 7.39
N TRP A 162 16.99 16.11 7.97
CA TRP A 162 15.82 15.69 8.73
C TRP A 162 16.26 15.30 10.13
N GLU A 163 15.63 15.88 11.13
CA GLU A 163 15.95 15.63 12.53
C GLU A 163 14.72 15.13 13.25
N GLN A 164 14.89 14.15 14.12
CA GLN A 164 13.80 13.67 14.97
C GLN A 164 13.24 14.84 15.79
N TYR A 165 11.93 15.01 15.69
CA TYR A 165 11.19 16.09 16.33
C TYR A 165 10.33 15.60 17.48
N GLY A 166 9.73 14.42 17.33
CA GLY A 166 8.88 13.78 18.32
C GLY A 166 8.87 12.27 18.18
N GLN A 167 8.43 11.62 19.25
CA GLN A 167 8.24 10.17 19.31
C GLN A 167 7.03 9.86 20.18
N LEU A 168 6.19 8.96 19.73
CA LEU A 168 5.01 8.48 20.44
C LEU A 168 5.07 6.95 20.53
N GLN A 169 4.53 6.43 21.63
CA GLN A 169 4.31 4.99 21.86
C GLN A 169 3.02 4.87 22.67
N GLN A 170 1.88 4.83 21.98
CA GLN A 170 0.57 4.84 22.63
C GLN A 170 -0.15 3.50 22.53
N VAL A 171 0.22 2.71 21.53
CA VAL A 171 -0.40 1.45 21.17
C VAL A 171 0.67 0.36 21.02
N GLU A 172 0.26 -0.89 20.97
CA GLU A 172 1.16 -2.02 20.76
C GLU A 172 1.46 -2.24 19.28
N GLU A 173 0.52 -1.83 18.40
CA GLU A 173 0.68 -1.96 16.96
C GLU A 173 -0.12 -0.87 16.23
N VAL A 174 0.51 -0.21 15.25
CA VAL A 174 -0.15 0.73 14.34
C VAL A 174 -0.68 -0.04 13.13
N SER A 175 -1.94 0.18 12.75
CA SER A 175 -2.54 -0.39 11.54
C SER A 175 -2.42 0.55 10.33
N TRP A 176 -2.55 1.85 10.55
CA TRP A 176 -2.47 2.87 9.50
C TRP A 176 -2.08 4.23 10.05
N ILE A 177 -1.54 5.08 9.17
CA ILE A 177 -1.26 6.50 9.42
C ILE A 177 -1.85 7.33 8.29
N THR A 178 -2.48 8.45 8.64
CA THR A 178 -2.91 9.48 7.70
C THR A 178 -2.49 10.87 8.17
N VAL A 179 -2.18 11.77 7.23
CA VAL A 179 -1.81 13.16 7.52
C VAL A 179 -2.87 14.08 6.96
N HIS A 180 -3.24 15.10 7.73
CA HIS A 180 -4.24 16.07 7.31
C HIS A 180 -3.76 16.85 6.08
N PRO A 181 -4.59 16.99 5.00
CA PRO A 181 -4.13 17.53 3.73
C PRO A 181 -3.83 19.05 3.74
N LYS A 182 -4.05 19.75 4.88
CA LYS A 182 -3.83 21.19 4.99
C LYS A 182 -3.11 21.65 6.26
N GLU A 183 -3.24 20.91 7.35
CA GLU A 183 -2.73 21.29 8.66
C GLU A 183 -1.64 20.31 9.13
N ASP A 184 -0.78 20.73 10.04
CA ASP A 184 0.25 19.90 10.66
C ASP A 184 -0.39 18.95 11.70
N ILE A 185 -1.36 18.15 11.26
CA ILE A 185 -2.13 17.17 12.04
C ILE A 185 -1.98 15.81 11.39
N PHE A 186 -1.89 14.77 12.20
CA PHE A 186 -1.91 13.39 11.74
C PHE A 186 -2.78 12.53 12.63
N ALA A 187 -3.23 11.42 12.10
CA ALA A 187 -3.97 10.39 12.82
C ALA A 187 -3.40 9.02 12.55
N PHE A 188 -3.58 8.10 13.48
CA PHE A 188 -3.31 6.69 13.30
C PHE A 188 -4.33 5.83 14.02
N GLY A 189 -4.52 4.62 13.53
CA GLY A 189 -5.33 3.59 14.15
C GLY A 189 -4.48 2.40 14.55
N SER A 190 -5.03 1.57 15.43
CA SER A 190 -4.36 0.44 16.03
C SER A 190 -5.19 -0.85 15.93
N THR A 191 -4.51 -1.98 16.05
CA THR A 191 -5.12 -3.32 16.13
C THR A 191 -6.02 -3.51 17.35
N ASP A 192 -5.88 -2.68 18.40
CA ASP A 192 -6.81 -2.66 19.56
C ASP A 192 -8.11 -1.90 19.30
N GLY A 193 -8.30 -1.35 18.07
CA GLY A 193 -9.45 -0.54 17.68
C GLY A 193 -9.40 0.91 18.14
N SER A 194 -8.31 1.36 18.76
CA SER A 194 -8.14 2.76 19.16
C SER A 194 -7.71 3.65 17.99
N VAL A 195 -8.10 4.91 18.10
CA VAL A 195 -7.79 5.96 17.10
C VAL A 195 -7.17 7.15 17.82
N TRP A 196 -6.10 7.68 17.29
CA TRP A 196 -5.32 8.75 17.89
C TRP A 196 -5.09 9.89 16.89
N VAL A 197 -5.30 11.13 17.33
CA VAL A 197 -5.08 12.33 16.50
C VAL A 197 -4.20 13.32 17.24
N TYR A 198 -3.15 13.77 16.56
CA TYR A 198 -2.15 14.67 17.12
C TYR A 198 -1.92 15.89 16.24
N GLN A 199 -1.61 17.01 16.87
CA GLN A 199 -1.14 18.23 16.23
C GLN A 199 0.35 18.40 16.47
N ILE A 200 1.09 18.78 15.42
CA ILE A 200 2.51 19.09 15.50
C ILE A 200 2.65 20.61 15.69
N GLY A 201 3.07 21.02 16.88
CA GLY A 201 3.27 22.43 17.22
C GLY A 201 4.71 22.90 16.94
N ASP A 202 4.92 24.21 16.92
CA ASP A 202 6.24 24.81 16.56
C ASP A 202 7.35 24.62 17.60
N ASN A 203 7.02 24.35 18.85
CA ASN A 203 7.96 24.36 19.99
C ASN A 203 8.36 22.95 20.47
N SER A 204 8.54 22.01 19.55
CA SER A 204 8.79 20.59 19.86
C SER A 204 7.65 19.91 20.65
N ALA A 205 6.45 20.46 20.54
CA ALA A 205 5.26 19.90 21.14
C ALA A 205 4.50 19.08 20.07
N VAL A 206 4.28 17.81 20.36
CA VAL A 206 3.31 16.97 19.66
C VAL A 206 2.15 16.81 20.62
N GLU A 207 1.03 17.49 20.32
CA GLU A 207 -0.08 17.62 21.25
C GLU A 207 -1.22 16.67 20.85
N LEU A 208 -1.73 15.91 21.82
CA LEU A 208 -2.88 15.04 21.61
C LEU A 208 -4.14 15.91 21.45
N ILE A 209 -4.85 15.75 20.33
CA ILE A 209 -6.15 16.39 20.09
C ILE A 209 -7.28 15.44 20.50
N PHE A 210 -7.22 14.17 20.08
CA PHE A 210 -8.34 13.25 20.19
C PHE A 210 -7.88 11.81 20.37
N THR A 211 -8.65 11.05 21.15
CA THR A 211 -8.59 9.59 21.21
C THR A 211 -9.98 8.99 21.11
N GLY A 212 -10.14 7.95 20.29
CA GLY A 212 -11.37 7.20 20.10
C GLY A 212 -11.19 5.74 20.49
N TYR A 213 -12.11 5.19 21.29
CA TYR A 213 -12.11 3.78 21.77
C TYR A 213 -13.46 3.12 21.49
N SER A 214 -13.98 3.23 20.28
CA SER A 214 -15.33 2.75 19.97
C SER A 214 -15.39 1.59 19.01
N HIS A 215 -14.30 1.26 18.33
CA HIS A 215 -14.16 0.00 17.63
C HIS A 215 -13.81 -1.11 18.63
N SER A 216 -14.24 -2.32 18.35
CA SER A 216 -14.03 -3.49 19.22
C SER A 216 -13.03 -4.49 18.64
N LEU A 217 -12.60 -4.30 17.39
CA LEU A 217 -11.55 -5.00 16.70
C LEU A 217 -10.67 -3.98 16.00
N ASP A 218 -9.69 -4.44 15.23
CA ASP A 218 -8.74 -3.62 14.50
C ASP A 218 -9.40 -2.44 13.76
N CYS A 219 -8.90 -1.24 13.99
CA CYS A 219 -9.21 -0.06 13.20
C CYS A 219 -8.32 -0.06 11.95
N THR A 220 -8.86 -0.57 10.86
CA THR A 220 -8.10 -0.94 9.65
C THR A 220 -7.77 0.21 8.72
N ALA A 221 -8.60 1.26 8.71
CA ALA A 221 -8.34 2.45 7.90
C ALA A 221 -8.98 3.71 8.48
N GLY A 222 -8.40 4.86 8.19
CA GLY A 222 -8.93 6.16 8.58
C GLY A 222 -8.47 7.28 7.66
N GLU A 223 -9.37 8.25 7.42
CA GLU A 223 -9.10 9.39 6.54
C GLU A 223 -9.83 10.64 7.01
N PHE A 224 -9.16 11.81 6.91
CA PHE A 224 -9.78 13.09 7.21
C PHE A 224 -10.80 13.46 6.10
N PHE A 225 -11.93 14.02 6.49
CA PHE A 225 -12.96 14.40 5.54
C PHE A 225 -13.50 15.80 5.81
N ASP A 226 -14.18 16.39 4.81
CA ASP A 226 -14.76 17.74 4.88
C ASP A 226 -13.74 18.79 5.39
N VAL A 227 -12.51 18.68 4.89
CA VAL A 227 -11.35 19.48 5.34
C VAL A 227 -11.46 20.96 5.01
N ASP A 228 -12.41 21.33 4.16
CA ASP A 228 -12.74 22.70 3.74
C ASP A 228 -13.98 23.27 4.43
N ASN A 229 -14.43 22.65 5.53
CA ASN A 229 -15.63 23.12 6.22
C ASN A 229 -15.46 24.52 6.82
N ASP A 230 -16.50 25.35 6.71
CA ASP A 230 -16.50 26.73 7.20
C ASP A 230 -16.50 26.84 8.74
N ASN A 231 -16.77 25.76 9.45
CA ASN A 231 -16.92 25.71 10.90
C ASN A 231 -15.60 25.51 11.65
N GLY A 232 -14.52 25.18 10.94
CA GLY A 232 -13.22 24.84 11.52
C GLY A 232 -13.25 23.52 12.32
N GLU A 233 -14.09 22.59 11.93
CA GLU A 233 -14.18 21.26 12.54
C GLU A 233 -13.12 20.33 11.97
N LEU A 234 -12.47 19.56 12.84
CA LEU A 234 -11.55 18.50 12.43
C LEU A 234 -12.30 17.17 12.41
N LYS A 235 -12.57 16.66 11.21
CA LYS A 235 -13.38 15.46 11.00
C LYS A 235 -12.53 14.29 10.51
N LEU A 236 -12.70 13.13 11.13
CA LEU A 236 -12.03 11.89 10.79
C LEU A 236 -13.07 10.78 10.59
N LEU A 237 -12.94 10.01 9.52
CA LEU A 237 -13.70 8.79 9.28
C LEU A 237 -12.80 7.60 9.58
N THR A 238 -13.32 6.59 10.28
CA THR A 238 -12.61 5.35 10.58
C THR A 238 -13.49 4.14 10.33
N VAL A 239 -12.87 3.04 9.95
CA VAL A 239 -13.51 1.75 9.71
C VAL A 239 -12.79 0.64 10.47
N SER A 240 -13.48 -0.45 10.74
CA SER A 240 -12.95 -1.55 11.55
C SER A 240 -13.42 -2.91 11.04
N GLU A 241 -12.64 -3.94 11.35
CA GLU A 241 -13.01 -5.35 11.15
C GLU A 241 -14.24 -5.76 11.96
N ASP A 242 -14.62 -4.99 13.00
CA ASP A 242 -15.86 -5.21 13.75
C ASP A 242 -17.14 -4.85 12.96
N GLY A 243 -16.97 -4.42 11.71
CA GLY A 243 -18.05 -4.03 10.80
C GLY A 243 -18.62 -2.64 11.07
N THR A 244 -17.97 -1.83 11.90
CA THR A 244 -18.42 -0.46 12.19
C THR A 244 -17.69 0.58 11.38
N VAL A 245 -18.41 1.68 11.08
CA VAL A 245 -17.92 2.89 10.43
C VAL A 245 -18.25 4.07 11.31
N ILE A 246 -17.28 4.87 11.71
CA ILE A 246 -17.48 5.97 12.64
C ILE A 246 -16.92 7.28 12.08
N GLY A 247 -17.77 8.30 12.05
CA GLY A 247 -17.35 9.68 11.81
C GLY A 247 -17.14 10.41 13.12
N TRP A 248 -16.01 11.08 13.27
CA TRP A 248 -15.61 11.80 14.46
C TRP A 248 -15.49 13.30 14.21
N ASN A 249 -15.83 14.10 15.22
CA ASN A 249 -15.35 15.47 15.35
C ASN A 249 -14.25 15.46 16.43
N CYS A 250 -13.00 15.56 15.99
CA CYS A 250 -11.85 15.38 16.87
C CYS A 250 -11.69 16.51 17.89
N TYR A 251 -12.06 17.76 17.54
CA TYR A 251 -11.99 18.88 18.49
C TYR A 251 -13.03 18.82 19.60
N THR A 252 -14.23 18.36 19.27
CA THR A 252 -15.29 18.21 20.29
C THR A 252 -15.27 16.85 20.97
N GLN A 253 -14.43 15.93 20.52
CA GLN A 253 -14.32 14.56 21.01
C GLN A 253 -15.65 13.77 20.93
N GLN A 254 -16.43 14.02 19.88
CA GLN A 254 -17.74 13.42 19.70
C GLN A 254 -17.81 12.57 18.44
N GLN A 255 -18.58 11.49 18.52
CA GLN A 255 -19.03 10.77 17.33
C GLN A 255 -20.10 11.60 16.62
N LEU A 256 -19.84 11.92 15.35
CA LEU A 256 -20.83 12.54 14.46
C LEU A 256 -21.89 11.53 14.06
N PHE A 257 -21.43 10.31 13.77
CA PHE A 257 -22.29 9.15 13.48
C PHE A 257 -21.53 7.85 13.72
N ARG A 258 -22.29 6.78 13.91
CA ARG A 258 -21.80 5.40 13.93
C ARG A 258 -22.73 4.55 13.07
N LEU A 259 -22.16 3.80 12.13
CA LEU A 259 -22.86 2.82 11.31
C LEU A 259 -22.43 1.43 11.76
N ASP A 260 -23.39 0.57 11.97
CA ASP A 260 -23.22 -0.83 12.32
C ASP A 260 -24.23 -1.70 11.55
N SER A 261 -24.32 -2.97 11.89
CA SER A 261 -25.24 -3.90 11.22
C SER A 261 -26.70 -3.45 11.18
N THR A 262 -27.12 -2.58 12.12
CA THR A 262 -28.51 -2.08 12.17
C THR A 262 -28.83 -1.16 10.97
N GLN A 263 -27.88 -0.28 10.63
CA GLN A 263 -27.99 0.60 9.47
C GLN A 263 -27.59 -0.11 8.16
N MET A 264 -26.80 -1.18 8.24
CA MET A 264 -26.27 -1.93 7.08
C MET A 264 -27.11 -3.15 6.71
N LYS A 265 -28.45 -3.08 6.92
CA LYS A 265 -29.40 -4.13 6.56
C LYS A 265 -29.12 -5.50 7.21
N GLY A 266 -28.49 -5.51 8.37
CA GLY A 266 -28.15 -6.72 9.13
C GLY A 266 -26.82 -7.38 8.75
N ILE A 267 -26.03 -6.79 7.84
CA ILE A 267 -24.69 -7.24 7.56
C ILE A 267 -23.66 -6.49 8.41
N SER A 268 -22.54 -7.14 8.73
CA SER A 268 -21.43 -6.57 9.51
C SER A 268 -20.13 -7.07 8.88
N PRO A 269 -19.77 -6.59 7.68
CA PRO A 269 -18.58 -7.04 6.98
C PRO A 269 -17.32 -6.55 7.69
N PRO A 270 -16.21 -7.31 7.64
CA PRO A 270 -14.92 -6.82 8.13
C PRO A 270 -14.39 -5.76 7.15
N TRP A 271 -14.55 -4.50 7.49
CA TRP A 271 -14.05 -3.40 6.67
C TRP A 271 -12.53 -3.34 6.71
N VAL A 272 -11.89 -3.17 5.56
CA VAL A 272 -10.42 -3.17 5.43
C VAL A 272 -9.87 -1.97 4.66
N SER A 273 -10.67 -1.33 3.84
CA SER A 273 -10.24 -0.20 3.02
C SER A 273 -11.27 0.93 3.00
N LEU A 274 -10.80 2.14 2.75
CA LEU A 274 -11.58 3.37 2.82
C LEU A 274 -11.00 4.41 1.85
N ALA A 275 -11.87 5.16 1.18
CA ALA A 275 -11.49 6.37 0.47
C ALA A 275 -12.59 7.42 0.54
N VAL A 276 -12.22 8.63 0.96
CA VAL A 276 -13.09 9.81 0.92
C VAL A 276 -13.10 10.39 -0.50
N ASN A 277 -14.26 10.84 -0.95
CA ASN A 277 -14.36 11.54 -2.24
C ASN A 277 -13.82 12.98 -2.10
N ASP A 278 -12.57 13.16 -2.45
CA ASP A 278 -11.85 14.44 -2.36
C ASP A 278 -12.51 15.61 -3.09
N ALA A 279 -13.24 15.31 -4.18
CA ALA A 279 -13.91 16.36 -4.96
C ALA A 279 -15.05 17.01 -4.20
N THR A 280 -15.66 16.28 -3.26
CA THR A 280 -16.85 16.75 -2.52
C THR A 280 -16.62 16.80 -1.01
N GLY A 281 -15.74 15.97 -0.46
CA GLY A 281 -15.57 15.76 0.99
C GLY A 281 -16.81 15.20 1.69
N LYS A 282 -17.86 14.81 0.94
CA LYS A 282 -19.20 14.51 1.46
C LYS A 282 -19.61 13.05 1.37
N THR A 283 -18.86 12.25 0.65
CA THR A 283 -19.10 10.82 0.47
C THR A 283 -17.81 10.04 0.64
N ALA A 284 -17.92 8.83 1.15
CA ALA A 284 -16.81 7.87 1.19
C ALA A 284 -17.25 6.52 0.62
N ALA A 285 -16.29 5.79 0.04
CA ALA A 285 -16.42 4.39 -0.31
C ALA A 285 -15.62 3.56 0.69
N ILE A 286 -16.17 2.44 1.07
CA ILE A 286 -15.59 1.53 2.05
C ILE A 286 -15.63 0.14 1.47
N GLY A 287 -14.52 -0.59 1.56
CA GLY A 287 -14.37 -1.97 1.08
C GLY A 287 -14.15 -2.94 2.21
N SER A 288 -14.68 -4.14 2.04
CA SER A 288 -14.53 -5.21 3.02
C SER A 288 -13.70 -6.37 2.47
N ARG A 289 -13.26 -7.25 3.39
CA ARG A 289 -12.55 -8.49 3.07
C ARG A 289 -13.41 -9.49 2.30
N ASP A 290 -14.73 -9.44 2.48
CA ASP A 290 -15.72 -10.34 1.84
C ASP A 290 -16.42 -9.71 0.63
N SER A 291 -15.77 -8.78 -0.08
CA SER A 291 -16.25 -8.13 -1.30
C SER A 291 -17.49 -7.25 -1.14
N GLN A 292 -17.84 -6.85 0.06
CA GLN A 292 -18.89 -5.84 0.26
C GLN A 292 -18.32 -4.45 0.08
N ALA A 293 -19.01 -3.61 -0.68
CA ALA A 293 -18.72 -2.19 -0.77
C ALA A 293 -19.88 -1.37 -0.22
N ALA A 294 -19.58 -0.39 0.62
CA ALA A 294 -20.55 0.56 1.13
C ALA A 294 -20.19 1.99 0.71
N ILE A 295 -21.21 2.77 0.32
CA ILE A 295 -21.09 4.19 0.03
C ILE A 295 -21.81 4.96 1.12
N VAL A 296 -21.08 5.81 1.81
CA VAL A 296 -21.56 6.56 2.97
C VAL A 296 -21.68 8.04 2.64
N ASN A 297 -22.80 8.67 3.01
CA ASN A 297 -22.93 10.11 3.05
C ASN A 297 -22.38 10.61 4.39
N LEU A 298 -21.33 11.42 4.34
CA LEU A 298 -20.59 11.90 5.52
C LEU A 298 -21.25 13.10 6.21
N GLU A 299 -22.19 13.80 5.56
CA GLU A 299 -22.91 14.93 6.18
C GLU A 299 -23.91 14.46 7.25
N ASN A 300 -24.49 13.30 7.05
CA ASN A 300 -25.58 12.80 7.91
C ASN A 300 -25.36 11.36 8.42
N GLY A 301 -24.24 10.73 8.06
CA GLY A 301 -23.93 9.36 8.48
C GLY A 301 -24.95 8.33 7.97
N THR A 302 -25.33 8.40 6.70
CA THR A 302 -26.30 7.46 6.11
C THR A 302 -25.66 6.65 4.98
N ILE A 303 -26.11 5.41 4.84
CA ILE A 303 -25.71 4.54 3.72
C ILE A 303 -26.43 5.03 2.45
N VAL A 304 -25.66 5.41 1.44
CA VAL A 304 -26.16 5.74 0.10
C VAL A 304 -26.43 4.47 -0.70
N ASN A 305 -25.46 3.54 -0.66
CA ASN A 305 -25.56 2.25 -1.33
C ASN A 305 -24.70 1.21 -0.60
N ILE A 306 -25.07 -0.06 -0.72
CA ILE A 306 -24.26 -1.20 -0.28
C ILE A 306 -24.51 -2.35 -1.27
N PHE A 307 -23.42 -2.95 -1.74
CA PHE A 307 -23.47 -3.97 -2.79
C PHE A 307 -22.24 -4.89 -2.72
N THR A 308 -22.40 -6.11 -3.21
CA THR A 308 -21.31 -7.07 -3.41
C THR A 308 -20.62 -6.75 -4.74
N VAL A 309 -19.29 -6.63 -4.73
CA VAL A 309 -18.47 -6.32 -5.91
C VAL A 309 -18.22 -7.57 -6.74
N LEU A 310 -17.84 -8.67 -6.08
CA LEU A 310 -17.58 -9.97 -6.68
C LEU A 310 -18.27 -11.05 -5.82
N GLU A 311 -19.10 -11.87 -6.44
CA GLU A 311 -19.70 -13.01 -5.76
C GLU A 311 -18.67 -14.14 -5.68
N PRO A 312 -18.25 -14.59 -4.49
CA PRO A 312 -17.32 -15.70 -4.35
C PRO A 312 -17.94 -17.01 -4.84
N LYS A 313 -17.20 -17.77 -5.64
CA LYS A 313 -17.67 -19.05 -6.21
C LYS A 313 -17.44 -20.24 -5.28
N GLY A 314 -16.66 -20.08 -4.22
CA GLY A 314 -16.31 -21.11 -3.24
C GLY A 314 -15.69 -20.52 -1.97
N GLU A 315 -15.45 -21.35 -0.94
CA GLU A 315 -14.86 -20.89 0.32
C GLU A 315 -13.41 -20.38 0.15
N ALA A 316 -12.65 -20.91 -0.78
CA ALA A 316 -11.30 -20.45 -1.09
C ALA A 316 -11.27 -19.07 -1.74
N ASP A 317 -12.33 -18.71 -2.50
CA ASP A 317 -12.40 -17.43 -3.23
C ASP A 317 -12.75 -16.24 -2.32
N VAL A 318 -13.08 -16.47 -1.05
CA VAL A 318 -13.43 -15.37 -0.12
C VAL A 318 -12.23 -14.47 0.14
N TYR A 319 -11.04 -15.03 0.26
CA TYR A 319 -9.82 -14.23 0.45
C TYR A 319 -9.44 -13.42 -0.80
N ASP A 320 -9.70 -13.96 -1.99
CA ASP A 320 -9.42 -13.29 -3.26
C ASP A 320 -10.41 -12.14 -3.55
N SER A 321 -11.50 -12.07 -2.79
CA SER A 321 -12.56 -11.07 -2.96
C SER A 321 -12.38 -9.80 -2.13
N SER A 322 -11.33 -9.70 -1.30
CA SER A 322 -11.03 -8.52 -0.49
C SER A 322 -10.82 -7.27 -1.35
N ILE A 323 -11.43 -6.16 -0.95
CA ILE A 323 -11.31 -4.86 -1.63
C ILE A 323 -10.18 -4.07 -0.96
N GLU A 324 -9.00 -4.03 -1.59
CA GLU A 324 -7.82 -3.38 -1.04
C GLU A 324 -7.62 -1.96 -1.60
N GLY A 325 -7.89 -1.76 -2.89
CA GLY A 325 -7.70 -0.49 -3.55
C GLY A 325 -9.01 0.25 -3.80
N ILE A 326 -9.14 1.48 -3.32
CA ILE A 326 -10.31 2.35 -3.59
C ILE A 326 -9.82 3.71 -4.07
N SER A 327 -10.39 4.23 -5.16
CA SER A 327 -10.06 5.57 -5.63
C SER A 327 -11.24 6.25 -6.33
N TRP A 328 -11.45 7.54 -6.03
CA TRP A 328 -12.44 8.39 -6.65
C TRP A 328 -11.86 9.22 -7.79
N CYS A 329 -12.54 9.26 -8.93
CA CYS A 329 -12.16 10.15 -10.03
C CYS A 329 -12.71 11.54 -9.81
N ARG A 330 -11.83 12.55 -9.68
CA ARG A 330 -12.24 13.94 -9.49
C ARG A 330 -12.88 14.57 -10.73
N SER A 331 -12.43 14.15 -11.93
CA SER A 331 -12.91 14.73 -13.20
C SER A 331 -14.18 14.09 -13.74
N LEU A 332 -14.48 12.87 -13.32
CA LEU A 332 -15.64 12.09 -13.76
C LEU A 332 -16.34 11.46 -12.55
N ASN A 333 -17.60 11.09 -12.75
CA ASN A 333 -18.39 10.42 -11.72
C ASN A 333 -18.06 8.91 -11.69
N PHE A 334 -16.78 8.58 -11.41
CA PHE A 334 -16.30 7.20 -11.36
C PHE A 334 -15.69 6.88 -10.01
N LEU A 335 -15.87 5.64 -9.58
CA LEU A 335 -15.26 5.01 -8.45
C LEU A 335 -14.55 3.74 -8.94
N ALA A 336 -13.28 3.57 -8.61
CA ALA A 336 -12.52 2.36 -8.85
C ALA A 336 -12.43 1.54 -7.57
N LEU A 337 -12.71 0.23 -7.66
CA LEU A 337 -12.55 -0.75 -6.59
C LEU A 337 -11.64 -1.87 -7.09
N GLY A 338 -10.52 -2.11 -6.44
CA GLY A 338 -9.52 -3.13 -6.77
C GLY A 338 -9.50 -4.24 -5.74
N LEU A 339 -9.44 -5.47 -6.19
CA LEU A 339 -9.55 -6.67 -5.38
C LEU A 339 -8.23 -7.46 -5.34
N VAL A 340 -8.10 -8.31 -4.32
CA VAL A 340 -7.01 -9.28 -4.21
C VAL A 340 -6.98 -10.26 -5.39
N SER A 341 -8.12 -10.55 -6.02
CA SER A 341 -8.17 -11.34 -7.27
C SER A 341 -7.48 -10.70 -8.48
N GLY A 342 -7.03 -9.46 -8.36
CA GLY A 342 -6.49 -8.66 -9.48
C GLY A 342 -7.56 -7.97 -10.34
N ASP A 343 -8.83 -8.20 -10.07
CA ASP A 343 -9.93 -7.52 -10.78
C ASP A 343 -10.11 -6.09 -10.26
N ILE A 344 -10.38 -5.15 -11.17
CA ILE A 344 -10.65 -3.74 -10.86
C ILE A 344 -11.96 -3.34 -11.52
N PHE A 345 -12.93 -2.93 -10.73
CA PHE A 345 -14.23 -2.51 -11.21
C PHE A 345 -14.37 -0.99 -11.19
N ILE A 346 -14.71 -0.39 -12.34
CA ILE A 346 -15.02 1.04 -12.45
C ILE A 346 -16.54 1.21 -12.42
N TYR A 347 -17.03 1.87 -11.38
CA TYR A 347 -18.44 2.16 -11.17
C TYR A 347 -18.78 3.58 -11.62
N ASP A 348 -19.98 3.75 -12.17
CA ASP A 348 -20.60 5.07 -12.35
C ASP A 348 -21.30 5.47 -11.05
N THR A 349 -20.89 6.58 -10.44
CA THR A 349 -21.37 6.98 -9.11
C THR A 349 -22.77 7.56 -9.08
N HIS A 350 -23.42 7.75 -10.27
CA HIS A 350 -24.83 8.14 -10.34
C HIS A 350 -25.74 6.93 -10.37
N THR A 351 -25.34 5.87 -11.05
CA THR A 351 -26.16 4.68 -11.29
C THR A 351 -25.72 3.47 -10.47
N TRP A 352 -24.50 3.50 -9.94
CA TRP A 352 -23.83 2.39 -9.24
C TRP A 352 -23.74 1.10 -10.07
N ASN A 353 -23.69 1.27 -11.40
CA ASN A 353 -23.44 0.17 -12.31
C ASN A 353 -21.97 0.09 -12.72
N VAL A 354 -21.46 -1.11 -12.91
CA VAL A 354 -20.12 -1.34 -13.43
C VAL A 354 -20.06 -0.83 -14.88
N ARG A 355 -19.12 0.06 -15.17
CA ARG A 355 -18.84 0.56 -16.51
C ARG A 355 -17.73 -0.20 -17.20
N LYS A 356 -16.72 -0.55 -16.45
CA LYS A 356 -15.52 -1.26 -16.93
C LYS A 356 -15.05 -2.25 -15.89
N ASN A 357 -14.47 -3.34 -16.38
CA ASN A 357 -13.66 -4.26 -15.61
C ASN A 357 -12.26 -4.24 -16.20
N LEU A 358 -11.26 -3.95 -15.35
CA LEU A 358 -9.84 -3.97 -15.66
C LEU A 358 -9.22 -5.12 -14.87
N ARG A 359 -8.01 -5.53 -15.23
CA ARG A 359 -7.36 -6.65 -14.55
C ARG A 359 -5.84 -6.46 -14.49
N CYS A 360 -5.25 -6.77 -13.33
CA CYS A 360 -3.84 -7.03 -13.12
C CYS A 360 -3.54 -8.53 -13.23
N GLY A 361 -2.26 -8.89 -13.25
CA GLY A 361 -1.85 -10.30 -13.25
C GLY A 361 -2.01 -10.99 -11.89
N ASP A 362 -2.06 -10.21 -10.80
CA ASP A 362 -2.17 -10.68 -9.40
C ASP A 362 -2.87 -9.59 -8.56
N SER A 363 -2.90 -9.75 -7.24
CA SER A 363 -3.58 -8.88 -6.28
C SER A 363 -3.29 -7.40 -6.50
N VAL A 364 -4.36 -6.59 -6.47
CA VAL A 364 -4.25 -5.13 -6.46
C VAL A 364 -3.80 -4.68 -5.07
N THR A 365 -2.72 -3.91 -4.96
CA THR A 365 -2.23 -3.39 -3.70
C THR A 365 -2.65 -1.95 -3.45
N LYS A 366 -2.70 -1.11 -4.50
CA LYS A 366 -3.15 0.28 -4.39
C LYS A 366 -3.73 0.78 -5.71
N LEU A 367 -4.72 1.67 -5.60
CA LEU A 367 -5.30 2.40 -6.74
C LEU A 367 -5.31 3.90 -6.46
N GLU A 368 -5.02 4.70 -7.48
CA GLU A 368 -5.11 6.16 -7.40
C GLU A 368 -5.43 6.76 -8.76
N PHE A 369 -6.47 7.60 -8.85
CA PHE A 369 -6.68 8.41 -10.05
C PHE A 369 -5.63 9.51 -10.14
N PHE A 370 -5.00 9.61 -11.30
CA PHE A 370 -3.97 10.63 -11.54
C PHE A 370 -4.59 12.01 -11.64
N LYS A 371 -4.56 12.78 -10.54
CA LYS A 371 -5.05 14.15 -10.45
C LYS A 371 -6.48 14.31 -11.01
N ASP A 372 -6.72 15.39 -11.75
CA ASP A 372 -8.03 15.69 -12.38
C ASP A 372 -8.17 15.04 -13.77
N THR A 373 -7.60 13.84 -13.95
CA THR A 373 -7.67 13.10 -15.22
C THR A 373 -8.50 11.82 -15.06
N PRO A 374 -8.96 11.21 -16.16
CA PRO A 374 -9.59 9.91 -16.13
C PRO A 374 -8.59 8.73 -16.08
N LEU A 375 -7.30 9.02 -15.89
CA LEU A 375 -6.26 8.00 -15.84
C LEU A 375 -6.19 7.39 -14.43
N LEU A 376 -6.34 6.09 -14.34
CA LEU A 376 -6.18 5.31 -13.13
C LEU A 376 -4.79 4.69 -13.09
N LEU A 377 -4.09 4.86 -11.99
CA LEU A 377 -2.86 4.16 -11.66
C LEU A 377 -3.18 3.03 -10.66
N GLY A 378 -2.46 1.93 -10.76
CA GLY A 378 -2.57 0.84 -9.80
C GLY A 378 -1.30 0.03 -9.73
N SER A 379 -1.00 -0.50 -8.56
CA SER A 379 0.08 -1.44 -8.29
C SER A 379 -0.47 -2.84 -8.00
N SER A 380 0.35 -3.85 -8.25
CA SER A 380 -0.05 -5.24 -8.13
C SER A 380 1.10 -6.12 -7.64
N MET A 381 0.72 -7.23 -7.01
CA MET A 381 1.65 -8.29 -6.59
C MET A 381 2.30 -9.03 -7.77
N ASP A 382 1.85 -8.79 -9.00
CA ASP A 382 2.52 -9.30 -10.21
C ASP A 382 3.84 -8.58 -10.58
N GLY A 383 4.33 -7.68 -9.71
CA GLY A 383 5.55 -6.91 -9.92
C GLY A 383 5.41 -5.75 -10.90
N LYS A 384 4.20 -5.34 -11.21
CA LYS A 384 3.93 -4.26 -12.17
C LYS A 384 3.08 -3.17 -11.55
N ALA A 385 3.23 -1.97 -12.09
CA ALA A 385 2.26 -0.91 -11.95
C ALA A 385 1.65 -0.59 -13.31
N TYR A 386 0.43 -0.14 -13.30
CA TYR A 386 -0.38 0.03 -14.49
C TYR A 386 -0.97 1.43 -14.57
N LYS A 387 -1.19 1.88 -15.80
CA LYS A 387 -1.94 3.09 -16.10
C LYS A 387 -3.05 2.76 -17.11
N TRP A 388 -4.31 2.98 -16.71
CA TRP A 388 -5.49 2.75 -17.57
C TRP A 388 -6.24 4.05 -17.86
N ASP A 389 -6.89 4.11 -19.01
CA ASP A 389 -7.96 5.09 -19.26
C ASP A 389 -9.29 4.50 -18.77
N SER A 390 -9.83 5.03 -17.66
CA SER A 390 -11.06 4.52 -17.04
C SER A 390 -12.31 4.67 -17.91
N ARG A 391 -12.27 5.50 -18.97
CA ARG A 391 -13.38 5.69 -19.92
C ARG A 391 -13.46 4.55 -20.92
N THR A 392 -12.30 4.11 -21.44
CA THR A 392 -12.20 3.07 -22.46
C THR A 392 -11.99 1.69 -21.83
N GLY A 393 -11.31 1.61 -20.69
CA GLY A 393 -10.85 0.39 -20.06
C GLY A 393 -9.54 -0.14 -20.64
N GLU A 394 -8.87 0.65 -21.49
CA GLU A 394 -7.61 0.25 -22.12
C GLU A 394 -6.43 0.53 -21.19
N THR A 395 -5.46 -0.39 -21.18
CA THR A 395 -4.16 -0.18 -20.54
C THR A 395 -3.36 0.79 -21.40
N VAL A 396 -3.12 1.99 -20.88
CA VAL A 396 -2.34 3.04 -21.55
C VAL A 396 -0.85 2.75 -21.44
N TYR A 397 -0.41 2.27 -20.27
CA TYR A 397 1.00 1.97 -20.02
C TYR A 397 1.14 0.92 -18.93
N THR A 398 2.20 0.10 -19.02
CA THR A 398 2.60 -0.87 -17.98
C THR A 398 4.02 -0.54 -17.55
N TYR A 399 4.19 -0.32 -16.26
CA TYR A 399 5.46 -0.05 -15.60
C TYR A 399 6.04 -1.38 -15.13
N THR A 400 7.26 -1.70 -15.58
CA THR A 400 7.94 -2.98 -15.34
C THR A 400 9.33 -2.75 -14.77
N GLY A 401 9.85 -3.73 -14.02
CA GLY A 401 11.20 -3.69 -13.47
C GLY A 401 11.34 -4.32 -12.08
N HIS A 402 10.24 -4.48 -11.34
CA HIS A 402 10.24 -5.24 -10.08
C HIS A 402 10.25 -6.74 -10.34
N HIS A 403 10.92 -7.48 -9.45
CA HIS A 403 11.01 -8.94 -9.49
C HIS A 403 10.05 -9.62 -8.50
N LEU A 404 9.57 -8.88 -7.50
CA LEU A 404 8.51 -9.27 -6.59
C LEU A 404 7.34 -8.29 -6.67
N GLY A 405 6.39 -8.39 -5.74
CA GLY A 405 5.20 -7.54 -5.74
C GLY A 405 5.50 -6.04 -5.58
N VAL A 406 4.63 -5.19 -6.13
CA VAL A 406 4.65 -3.75 -5.85
C VAL A 406 3.64 -3.48 -4.73
N LEU A 407 4.14 -3.18 -3.52
CA LEU A 407 3.33 -3.07 -2.32
C LEU A 407 2.63 -1.71 -2.17
N ASP A 408 3.32 -0.63 -2.56
CA ASP A 408 2.80 0.73 -2.49
C ASP A 408 3.37 1.57 -3.63
N PHE A 409 2.77 2.72 -3.88
CA PHE A 409 3.32 3.73 -4.76
C PHE A 409 2.93 5.15 -4.33
N GLY A 410 3.71 6.13 -4.77
CA GLY A 410 3.40 7.55 -4.62
C GLY A 410 3.69 8.32 -5.90
N ILE A 411 3.05 9.49 -6.05
CA ILE A 411 3.26 10.40 -7.17
C ILE A 411 3.95 11.65 -6.65
N ASP A 412 5.13 11.95 -7.17
CA ASP A 412 5.88 13.12 -6.73
C ASP A 412 5.37 14.44 -7.35
N CYS A 413 5.88 15.57 -6.85
CA CYS A 413 5.54 16.90 -7.36
C CYS A 413 5.92 17.10 -8.84
N GLY A 414 6.80 16.28 -9.39
CA GLY A 414 7.24 16.27 -10.79
C GLY A 414 6.41 15.36 -11.70
N ASN A 415 5.35 14.73 -11.21
CA ASN A 415 4.54 13.73 -11.89
C ASN A 415 5.32 12.45 -12.22
N ARG A 416 6.18 12.00 -11.31
CA ARG A 416 6.82 10.68 -11.40
C ARG A 416 6.10 9.71 -10.50
N LEU A 417 5.95 8.49 -10.98
CA LEU A 417 5.49 7.36 -10.19
C LEU A 417 6.71 6.78 -9.46
N ILE A 418 6.62 6.67 -8.15
CA ILE A 418 7.59 6.03 -7.28
C ILE A 418 6.95 4.78 -6.70
N THR A 419 7.55 3.62 -6.91
CA THR A 419 7.01 2.34 -6.46
C THR A 419 7.83 1.74 -5.32
N ALA A 420 7.18 0.97 -4.48
CA ALA A 420 7.77 0.19 -3.39
C ALA A 420 7.73 -1.30 -3.73
N GLY A 421 8.89 -1.90 -3.93
CA GLY A 421 9.01 -3.33 -4.23
C GLY A 421 9.21 -4.18 -2.99
N ASP A 422 8.62 -5.36 -3.01
CA ASP A 422 8.77 -6.39 -1.99
C ASP A 422 10.22 -6.94 -1.91
N GLU A 423 11.02 -6.70 -2.95
CA GLU A 423 12.45 -7.02 -2.98
C GLU A 423 13.36 -5.92 -2.39
N GLY A 424 12.82 -4.89 -1.76
CA GLY A 424 13.62 -3.80 -1.17
C GLY A 424 14.10 -2.73 -2.16
N VAL A 425 13.55 -2.68 -3.37
CA VAL A 425 13.91 -1.70 -4.39
C VAL A 425 12.74 -0.76 -4.64
N SER A 426 13.03 0.54 -4.76
CA SER A 426 12.08 1.52 -5.29
C SER A 426 12.47 1.91 -6.71
N LEU A 427 11.50 1.93 -7.62
CA LEU A 427 11.70 2.36 -9.00
C LEU A 427 10.99 3.69 -9.24
N VAL A 428 11.55 4.48 -10.16
CA VAL A 428 11.01 5.77 -10.59
C VAL A 428 10.63 5.71 -12.06
N PHE A 429 9.43 6.17 -12.39
CA PHE A 429 8.91 6.19 -13.75
C PHE A 429 8.31 7.56 -14.09
N ASP A 430 8.33 7.94 -15.35
CA ASP A 430 7.56 9.09 -15.86
C ASP A 430 6.11 8.66 -16.12
N ILE A 431 5.13 9.47 -15.64
CA ILE A 431 3.69 9.20 -15.83
C ILE A 431 3.18 9.75 -17.17
#